data_9a793e149fe41bfe60505d142ca62cf7
#
_entry.id   9a793e149fe41bfe60505d142ca62cf7
#
_cell.length_a   1.000
_cell.length_b   1.000
_cell.length_c   1.000
_cell.angle_alpha   90.00
_cell.angle_beta   90.00
_cell.angle_gamma   90.00
#
_symmetry.space_group_name_H-M   'P 1'
#
loop_
_entity.id
_entity.type
_entity.pdbx_description
1 polymer ?
#
loop_
_entity_poly.entity_id
_entity_poly.type
_entity_poly.pdbx_seq_one_letter_code
_entity_poly.pdbx_strand_id
1 'polypeptide(L)'
;RINYADNLKLVIAKNETKIFALNDLQLENITIKNYDKSSSFLNVKATDFTLILNDKSKAELNVKAQNTVFEISKSAKLKSLLTTNELKLDMYEKSEAQIEGDVVSGKFRLDNNANLTAKKLTCKTLEITSEHYSKSNINVVNEITIASSGKSEIELYGEPAIIIKQFTNNAILYKK
;
A
#
# COMPACT_ATOMS: atom_id res chain seq x y z
N ARG A 1 24.02 13.09 -6.88
CA ARG A 1 22.99 13.48 -7.85
C ARG A 1 22.99 12.48 -8.99
N ILE A 2 21.80 12.01 -9.39
CA ILE A 2 21.60 11.12 -10.53
C ILE A 2 20.86 11.93 -11.61
N ASN A 3 21.42 11.99 -12.80
CA ASN A 3 20.75 12.49 -13.99
C ASN A 3 20.40 11.27 -14.85
N TYR A 4 19.17 11.15 -15.30
CA TYR A 4 18.69 10.05 -16.13
C TYR A 4 17.81 10.59 -17.26
N ALA A 5 17.70 9.82 -18.33
CA ALA A 5 16.67 9.96 -19.35
C ALA A 5 15.49 9.03 -19.04
N ASP A 6 14.55 8.87 -19.96
CA ASP A 6 13.28 8.11 -19.74
C ASP A 6 13.46 6.59 -19.55
N ASN A 7 14.66 6.12 -19.34
CA ASN A 7 15.01 4.71 -19.22
C ASN A 7 15.31 4.23 -17.79
N LEU A 8 15.06 5.04 -16.76
CA LEU A 8 15.23 4.62 -15.37
C LEU A 8 14.16 3.60 -14.97
N LYS A 9 14.54 2.36 -14.69
CA LYS A 9 13.62 1.25 -14.38
C LYS A 9 13.69 0.77 -12.92
N LEU A 10 14.82 0.99 -12.26
CA LEU A 10 15.04 0.48 -10.91
C LEU A 10 15.93 1.43 -10.11
N VAL A 11 15.50 1.72 -8.88
CA VAL A 11 16.30 2.43 -7.88
C VAL A 11 16.31 1.60 -6.60
N ILE A 12 17.50 1.33 -6.07
CA ILE A 12 17.69 0.61 -4.81
C ILE A 12 18.40 1.53 -3.82
N ALA A 13 17.77 1.79 -2.70
CA ALA A 13 18.34 2.55 -1.58
C ALA A 13 18.57 1.62 -0.39
N LYS A 14 19.74 1.73 0.23
CA LYS A 14 20.14 0.95 1.41
C LYS A 14 20.78 1.83 2.48
N ASN A 15 20.96 1.26 3.66
CA ASN A 15 21.54 1.93 4.83
C ASN A 15 20.72 3.15 5.27
N GLU A 16 21.27 4.34 5.22
CA GLU A 16 20.62 5.60 5.61
C GLU A 16 20.43 6.55 4.41
N THR A 17 20.45 6.00 3.19
CA THR A 17 20.31 6.78 1.95
C THR A 17 18.95 7.47 1.89
N LYS A 18 18.94 8.72 1.45
CA LYS A 18 17.72 9.49 1.18
C LYS A 18 17.60 9.77 -0.31
N ILE A 19 16.43 9.48 -0.88
CA ILE A 19 16.11 9.75 -2.28
C ILE A 19 15.11 10.88 -2.34
N PHE A 20 15.44 11.91 -3.11
CA PHE A 20 14.53 13.02 -3.43
C PHE A 20 14.52 13.20 -4.94
N ALA A 21 13.34 13.41 -5.51
CA ALA A 21 13.25 13.88 -6.89
C ALA A 21 13.02 15.40 -6.90
N LEU A 22 13.77 16.12 -7.74
CA LEU A 22 13.58 17.57 -7.92
C LEU A 22 12.29 17.90 -8.70
N ASN A 23 11.89 16.99 -9.58
CA ASN A 23 10.69 17.07 -10.40
C ASN A 23 9.90 15.76 -10.30
N ASP A 24 8.68 15.75 -10.80
CA ASP A 24 7.89 14.53 -10.95
C ASP A 24 8.66 13.50 -11.80
N LEU A 25 8.76 12.27 -11.30
CA LEU A 25 9.26 11.14 -12.08
C LEU A 25 8.18 10.73 -13.07
N GLN A 26 8.40 10.96 -14.35
CA GLN A 26 7.47 10.54 -15.42
C GLN A 26 8.12 9.39 -16.18
N LEU A 27 7.64 8.17 -15.97
CA LEU A 27 8.25 6.94 -16.46
C LEU A 27 7.17 5.94 -16.86
N GLU A 28 7.44 5.07 -17.78
CA GLU A 28 6.52 3.99 -18.12
C GLU A 28 6.45 2.96 -16.99
N ASN A 29 7.61 2.43 -16.61
CA ASN A 29 7.73 1.41 -15.57
C ASN A 29 8.86 1.77 -14.61
N ILE A 30 8.58 1.81 -13.31
CA ILE A 30 9.60 2.09 -12.30
C ILE A 30 9.41 1.25 -11.04
N THR A 31 10.49 0.64 -10.58
CA THR A 31 10.57 -0.06 -9.30
C THR A 31 11.51 0.69 -8.35
N ILE A 32 11.03 0.96 -7.14
CA ILE A 32 11.82 1.56 -6.06
C ILE A 32 11.88 0.58 -4.91
N LYS A 33 13.10 0.30 -4.43
CA LYS A 33 13.35 -0.61 -3.31
C LYS A 33 14.12 0.11 -2.21
N ASN A 34 13.54 0.20 -1.04
CA ASN A 34 14.17 0.78 0.14
C ASN A 34 14.40 -0.29 1.21
N TYR A 35 15.61 -0.36 1.71
CA TYR A 35 16.03 -1.28 2.75
C TYR A 35 16.67 -0.54 3.93
N ASP A 36 16.83 -1.23 5.05
CA ASP A 36 17.48 -0.74 6.26
C ASP A 36 16.76 0.49 6.85
N LYS A 37 17.39 1.65 6.85
CA LYS A 37 16.83 2.94 7.29
C LYS A 37 16.71 3.96 6.15
N SER A 38 16.77 3.51 4.90
CA SER A 38 16.67 4.40 3.76
C SER A 38 15.29 5.04 3.65
N SER A 39 15.20 6.15 2.97
CA SER A 39 13.93 6.86 2.77
C SER A 39 13.79 7.49 1.38
N SER A 40 12.56 7.53 0.87
CA SER A 40 12.24 8.11 -0.43
C SER A 40 11.11 9.13 -0.31
N PHE A 41 11.27 10.28 -0.99
CA PHE A 41 10.30 11.38 -1.03
C PHE A 41 10.09 11.76 -2.50
N LEU A 42 8.99 11.29 -3.12
CA LEU A 42 8.86 11.29 -4.58
C LEU A 42 7.43 11.60 -5.02
N ASN A 43 7.33 12.34 -6.12
CA ASN A 43 6.15 12.39 -6.96
C ASN A 43 6.37 11.50 -8.19
N VAL A 44 5.46 10.57 -8.44
CA VAL A 44 5.60 9.56 -9.50
C VAL A 44 4.37 9.60 -10.41
N LYS A 45 4.61 9.66 -11.71
CA LYS A 45 3.61 9.41 -12.76
C LYS A 45 4.12 8.25 -13.61
N ALA A 46 3.39 7.13 -13.64
CA ALA A 46 3.84 5.94 -14.34
C ALA A 46 2.65 5.16 -14.93
N THR A 47 2.93 4.22 -15.82
CA THR A 47 1.99 3.16 -16.16
C THR A 47 2.02 2.10 -15.08
N ASP A 48 3.20 1.58 -14.76
CA ASP A 48 3.42 0.59 -13.72
C ASP A 48 4.41 1.10 -12.66
N PHE A 49 3.95 1.15 -11.41
CA PHE A 49 4.77 1.56 -10.28
C PHE A 49 4.87 0.46 -9.23
N THR A 50 6.08 0.08 -8.88
CA THR A 50 6.34 -0.88 -7.80
C THR A 50 7.21 -0.24 -6.72
N LEU A 51 6.74 -0.34 -5.46
CA LEU A 51 7.49 0.05 -4.27
C LEU A 51 7.70 -1.15 -3.36
N ILE A 52 8.92 -1.39 -2.95
CA ILE A 52 9.28 -2.38 -1.94
C ILE A 52 9.96 -1.67 -0.77
N LEU A 53 9.33 -1.75 0.40
CA LEU A 53 9.87 -1.22 1.65
C LEU A 53 10.15 -2.38 2.60
N ASN A 54 11.36 -2.44 3.12
CA ASN A 54 11.77 -3.46 4.06
C ASN A 54 12.54 -2.87 5.25
N ASP A 55 12.65 -3.63 6.35
CA ASP A 55 13.35 -3.27 7.58
C ASP A 55 12.74 -2.05 8.30
N LYS A 56 13.44 -0.95 8.41
CA LYS A 56 12.98 0.32 9.00
C LYS A 56 12.91 1.44 7.97
N SER A 57 12.82 1.06 6.70
CA SER A 57 12.76 2.03 5.60
C SER A 57 11.45 2.81 5.60
N LYS A 58 11.45 3.97 4.95
CA LYS A 58 10.31 4.86 4.88
C LYS A 58 10.09 5.37 3.45
N ALA A 59 8.84 5.64 3.10
CA ALA A 59 8.53 6.39 1.89
C ALA A 59 7.37 7.36 2.12
N GLU A 60 7.48 8.54 1.53
CA GLU A 60 6.38 9.51 1.39
C GLU A 60 6.23 9.81 -0.10
N LEU A 61 5.08 9.45 -0.66
CA LEU A 61 4.88 9.41 -2.10
C LEU A 61 3.58 10.09 -2.51
N ASN A 62 3.62 10.77 -3.65
CA ASN A 62 2.43 11.12 -4.41
C ASN A 62 2.50 10.35 -5.74
N VAL A 63 1.56 9.43 -5.96
CA VAL A 63 1.60 8.47 -7.07
C VAL A 63 0.36 8.61 -7.94
N LYS A 64 0.57 8.75 -9.25
CA LYS A 64 -0.46 8.59 -10.27
C LYS A 64 0.00 7.51 -11.25
N ALA A 65 -0.69 6.37 -11.27
CA ALA A 65 -0.32 5.23 -12.12
C ALA A 65 -1.55 4.49 -12.65
N GLN A 66 -1.36 3.62 -13.62
CA GLN A 66 -2.40 2.66 -14.00
C GLN A 66 -2.38 1.48 -13.03
N ASN A 67 -1.21 0.90 -12.81
CA ASN A 67 -1.02 -0.24 -11.90
C ASN A 67 0.01 0.12 -10.83
N THR A 68 -0.33 -0.18 -9.58
CA THR A 68 0.54 0.08 -8.44
C THR A 68 0.70 -1.18 -7.60
N VAL A 69 1.94 -1.49 -7.24
CA VAL A 69 2.28 -2.58 -6.32
C VAL A 69 3.06 -2.01 -5.14
N PHE A 70 2.56 -2.22 -3.94
CA PHE A 70 3.25 -1.91 -2.69
C PHE A 70 3.51 -3.18 -1.90
N GLU A 71 4.77 -3.46 -1.60
CA GLU A 71 5.20 -4.53 -0.70
C GLU A 71 5.91 -3.89 0.50
N ILE A 72 5.36 -4.07 1.70
CA ILE A 72 5.84 -3.40 2.91
C ILE A 72 6.02 -4.44 4.00
N SER A 73 7.22 -4.59 4.50
CA SER A 73 7.51 -5.61 5.50
C SER A 73 8.40 -5.13 6.64
N LYS A 74 8.42 -5.91 7.69
CA LYS A 74 9.10 -5.64 8.96
C LYS A 74 8.53 -4.39 9.63
N SER A 75 9.34 -3.40 9.96
CA SER A 75 8.89 -2.15 10.59
C SER A 75 8.91 -0.97 9.61
N ALA A 76 8.78 -1.25 8.31
CA ALA A 76 8.78 -0.22 7.28
C ALA A 76 7.50 0.62 7.31
N LYS A 77 7.59 1.88 6.87
CA LYS A 77 6.49 2.83 6.93
C LYS A 77 6.25 3.53 5.59
N LEU A 78 5.00 3.53 5.15
CA LEU A 78 4.55 4.24 3.96
C LEU A 78 3.56 5.34 4.30
N LYS A 79 3.73 6.52 3.69
CA LYS A 79 2.67 7.51 3.51
C LYS A 79 2.51 7.78 2.02
N SER A 80 1.29 7.68 1.50
CA SER A 80 1.05 7.89 0.07
C SER A 80 -0.26 8.60 -0.20
N LEU A 81 -0.22 9.57 -1.09
CA LEU A 81 -1.38 10.02 -1.84
C LEU A 81 -1.37 9.28 -3.17
N LEU A 82 -2.45 8.54 -3.49
CA LEU A 82 -2.48 7.59 -4.58
C LEU A 82 -3.70 7.78 -5.48
N THR A 83 -3.47 7.78 -6.78
CA THR A 83 -4.53 7.62 -7.78
C THR A 83 -4.11 6.52 -8.74
N THR A 84 -4.83 5.40 -8.75
CA THR A 84 -4.49 4.25 -9.59
C THR A 84 -5.73 3.45 -9.99
N ASN A 85 -5.67 2.73 -11.11
CA ASN A 85 -6.72 1.80 -11.47
C ASN A 85 -6.62 0.50 -10.65
N GLU A 86 -5.41 -0.06 -10.53
CA GLU A 86 -5.18 -1.27 -9.78
C GLU A 86 -4.15 -1.04 -8.66
N LEU A 87 -4.48 -1.46 -7.45
CA LEU A 87 -3.58 -1.46 -6.31
C LEU A 87 -3.45 -2.87 -5.74
N LYS A 88 -2.24 -3.43 -5.82
CA LYS A 88 -1.83 -4.58 -5.01
C LYS A 88 -1.04 -4.08 -3.81
N LEU A 89 -1.50 -4.41 -2.59
CA LEU A 89 -0.88 -4.02 -1.33
C LEU A 89 -0.62 -5.26 -0.47
N ASP A 90 0.65 -5.60 -0.29
CA ASP A 90 1.10 -6.67 0.58
C ASP A 90 1.84 -6.09 1.80
N MET A 91 1.34 -6.34 3.00
CA MET A 91 1.88 -5.81 4.25
C MET A 91 2.15 -6.92 5.28
N TYR A 92 3.34 -6.93 5.83
CA TYR A 92 3.79 -7.97 6.77
C TYR A 92 4.59 -7.41 7.96
N GLU A 93 4.62 -8.16 9.08
CA GLU A 93 5.60 -7.98 10.17
C GLU A 93 5.69 -6.56 10.74
N LYS A 94 4.63 -6.07 11.38
CA LYS A 94 4.58 -4.74 12.03
C LYS A 94 4.78 -3.56 11.07
N SER A 95 4.58 -3.77 9.77
CA SER A 95 4.60 -2.67 8.80
C SER A 95 3.43 -1.73 9.01
N GLU A 96 3.63 -0.46 8.66
CA GLU A 96 2.62 0.58 8.79
C GLU A 96 2.44 1.30 7.45
N ALA A 97 1.19 1.50 7.02
CA ALA A 97 0.89 2.32 5.86
C ALA A 97 -0.27 3.28 6.14
N GLN A 98 -0.11 4.51 5.68
CA GLN A 98 -1.18 5.49 5.56
C GLN A 98 -1.33 5.83 4.08
N ILE A 99 -2.49 5.51 3.51
CA ILE A 99 -2.76 5.72 2.07
C ILE A 99 -4.06 6.51 1.94
N GLU A 100 -4.02 7.55 1.13
CA GLU A 100 -5.16 8.41 0.81
C GLU A 100 -5.33 8.51 -0.72
N GLY A 101 -6.53 8.83 -1.22
CA GLY A 101 -6.81 9.04 -2.64
C GLY A 101 -7.83 8.08 -3.23
N ASP A 102 -7.60 7.60 -4.46
CA ASP A 102 -8.61 6.84 -5.22
C ASP A 102 -8.01 5.61 -5.90
N VAL A 103 -8.73 4.49 -5.80
CA VAL A 103 -8.40 3.20 -6.43
C VAL A 103 -9.65 2.61 -7.08
N VAL A 104 -9.55 2.13 -8.30
CA VAL A 104 -10.67 1.43 -8.95
C VAL A 104 -10.77 0.00 -8.41
N SER A 105 -9.71 -0.78 -8.43
CA SER A 105 -9.68 -2.15 -7.91
C SER A 105 -8.49 -2.37 -6.98
N GLY A 106 -8.75 -2.81 -5.76
CA GLY A 106 -7.74 -3.11 -4.74
C GLY A 106 -7.65 -4.59 -4.44
N LYS A 107 -6.42 -5.08 -4.23
CA LYS A 107 -6.15 -6.39 -3.64
C LYS A 107 -5.15 -6.24 -2.51
N PHE A 108 -5.63 -6.39 -1.26
CA PHE A 108 -4.84 -6.15 -0.06
C PHE A 108 -4.61 -7.44 0.70
N ARG A 109 -3.37 -7.65 1.14
CA ARG A 109 -3.01 -8.69 2.09
C ARG A 109 -2.27 -8.07 3.27
N LEU A 110 -2.80 -8.29 4.48
CA LEU A 110 -2.23 -7.85 5.73
C LEU A 110 -2.00 -9.04 6.64
N ASP A 111 -0.81 -9.19 7.15
CA ASP A 111 -0.45 -10.29 8.02
C ASP A 111 0.53 -9.85 9.11
N ASN A 112 0.52 -10.56 10.24
CA ASN A 112 1.56 -10.50 11.27
C ASN A 112 1.77 -9.10 11.87
N ASN A 113 0.70 -8.52 12.44
CA ASN A 113 0.67 -7.19 13.06
C ASN A 113 0.83 -6.01 12.09
N ALA A 114 0.57 -6.19 10.80
CA ALA A 114 0.52 -5.09 9.85
C ALA A 114 -0.62 -4.11 10.19
N ASN A 115 -0.39 -2.82 10.02
CA ASN A 115 -1.36 -1.77 10.34
C ASN A 115 -1.57 -0.84 9.13
N LEU A 116 -2.80 -0.85 8.59
CA LEU A 116 -3.19 -0.03 7.44
C LEU A 116 -4.20 1.04 7.84
N THR A 117 -3.85 2.29 7.60
CA THR A 117 -4.76 3.44 7.69
C THR A 117 -5.14 3.90 6.29
N ALA A 118 -6.32 3.52 5.82
CA ALA A 118 -6.81 3.81 4.47
C ALA A 118 -8.29 4.28 4.43
N LYS A 119 -8.81 4.84 5.52
CA LYS A 119 -10.18 5.39 5.56
C LYS A 119 -10.42 6.56 4.59
N LYS A 120 -9.34 7.20 4.13
CA LYS A 120 -9.37 8.27 3.14
C LYS A 120 -8.92 7.80 1.73
N LEU A 121 -8.75 6.51 1.54
CA LEU A 121 -8.54 5.89 0.25
C LEU A 121 -9.87 5.32 -0.23
N THR A 122 -10.47 5.92 -1.25
CA THR A 122 -11.72 5.43 -1.83
C THR A 122 -11.44 4.29 -2.80
N CYS A 123 -11.80 3.07 -2.45
CA CYS A 123 -11.75 1.92 -3.35
C CYS A 123 -13.13 1.67 -3.96
N LYS A 124 -13.25 1.50 -5.29
CA LYS A 124 -14.52 1.06 -5.87
C LYS A 124 -14.78 -0.40 -5.54
N THR A 125 -13.82 -1.27 -5.77
CA THR A 125 -13.87 -2.69 -5.39
C THR A 125 -12.61 -3.08 -4.61
N LEU A 126 -12.75 -3.97 -3.63
CA LEU A 126 -11.63 -4.43 -2.80
C LEU A 126 -11.73 -5.92 -2.48
N GLU A 127 -10.65 -6.66 -2.69
CA GLU A 127 -10.43 -7.97 -2.09
C GLU A 127 -9.41 -7.80 -0.96
N ILE A 128 -9.76 -8.18 0.27
CA ILE A 128 -8.87 -8.08 1.42
C ILE A 128 -8.70 -9.43 2.12
N THR A 129 -7.44 -9.81 2.37
CA THR A 129 -7.05 -10.89 3.27
C THR A 129 -6.34 -10.29 4.48
N SER A 130 -6.86 -10.53 5.69
CA SER A 130 -6.35 -9.95 6.93
C SER A 130 -6.13 -11.05 7.97
N GLU A 131 -4.89 -11.23 8.43
CA GLU A 131 -4.47 -12.35 9.25
C GLU A 131 -3.63 -11.89 10.47
N HIS A 132 -3.49 -12.73 11.49
CA HIS A 132 -2.54 -12.63 12.62
C HIS A 132 -2.36 -11.22 13.22
N TYR A 133 -3.38 -10.72 13.93
CA TYR A 133 -3.36 -9.43 14.66
C TYR A 133 -3.19 -8.20 13.75
N SER A 134 -3.38 -8.34 12.45
CA SER A 134 -3.35 -7.18 11.55
C SER A 134 -4.57 -6.28 11.77
N LYS A 135 -4.41 -4.98 11.52
CA LYS A 135 -5.46 -3.98 11.67
C LYS A 135 -5.58 -3.13 10.42
N SER A 136 -6.81 -2.86 10.01
CA SER A 136 -7.06 -1.96 8.88
C SER A 136 -8.30 -1.12 9.09
N ASN A 137 -8.26 0.12 8.61
CA ASN A 137 -9.46 0.88 8.31
C ASN A 137 -9.48 1.19 6.81
N ILE A 138 -10.58 0.88 6.16
CA ILE A 138 -10.73 0.89 4.70
C ILE A 138 -12.05 1.52 4.30
N ASN A 139 -12.09 2.17 3.15
CA ASN A 139 -13.31 2.77 2.60
C ASN A 139 -13.59 2.20 1.21
N VAL A 140 -14.74 1.55 1.05
CA VAL A 140 -15.12 0.85 -0.19
C VAL A 140 -16.52 1.26 -0.62
N VAL A 141 -16.72 1.46 -1.91
CA VAL A 141 -17.97 2.02 -2.45
C VAL A 141 -18.90 0.94 -3.00
N ASN A 142 -18.42 0.05 -3.88
CA ASN A 142 -19.26 -0.88 -4.62
C ASN A 142 -19.31 -2.28 -4.01
N GLU A 143 -18.18 -2.94 -3.89
CA GLU A 143 -18.09 -4.33 -3.43
C GLU A 143 -16.80 -4.60 -2.67
N ILE A 144 -16.91 -5.38 -1.60
CA ILE A 144 -15.76 -5.90 -0.87
C ILE A 144 -15.86 -7.40 -0.66
N THR A 145 -14.76 -8.10 -0.95
CA THR A 145 -14.57 -9.51 -0.60
C THR A 145 -13.57 -9.62 0.55
N ILE A 146 -13.97 -10.29 1.64
CA ILE A 146 -13.20 -10.38 2.88
C ILE A 146 -12.83 -11.83 3.18
N ALA A 147 -11.54 -12.08 3.42
CA ALA A 147 -11.03 -13.23 4.13
C ALA A 147 -10.28 -12.75 5.37
N SER A 148 -10.72 -13.15 6.57
CA SER A 148 -10.15 -12.65 7.81
C SER A 148 -9.98 -13.76 8.85
N SER A 149 -8.84 -13.76 9.55
CA SER A 149 -8.52 -14.76 10.57
C SER A 149 -7.52 -14.25 11.62
N GLY A 150 -7.33 -15.01 12.71
CA GLY A 150 -6.21 -14.81 13.64
C GLY A 150 -6.25 -13.51 14.44
N LYS A 151 -7.39 -13.08 14.98
CA LYS A 151 -7.59 -11.84 15.74
C LYS A 151 -7.31 -10.56 14.94
N SER A 152 -7.46 -10.63 13.62
CA SER A 152 -7.39 -9.44 12.78
C SER A 152 -8.63 -8.54 12.96
N GLU A 153 -8.46 -7.25 12.76
CA GLU A 153 -9.51 -6.25 12.91
C GLU A 153 -9.65 -5.43 11.62
N ILE A 154 -10.86 -5.34 11.08
CA ILE A 154 -11.20 -4.52 9.91
C ILE A 154 -12.27 -3.51 10.29
N GLU A 155 -12.00 -2.22 10.14
CA GLU A 155 -13.00 -1.16 10.16
C GLU A 155 -13.38 -0.81 8.72
N LEU A 156 -14.62 -1.07 8.34
CA LEU A 156 -15.14 -0.83 6.99
C LEU A 156 -16.02 0.42 6.95
N TYR A 157 -15.58 1.40 6.17
CA TYR A 157 -16.32 2.61 5.82
C TYR A 157 -16.95 2.49 4.43
N GLY A 158 -17.98 3.30 4.15
CA GLY A 158 -18.75 3.20 2.90
C GLY A 158 -19.89 2.18 3.00
N GLU A 159 -20.63 1.96 1.93
CA GLU A 159 -21.81 1.08 1.85
C GLU A 159 -21.68 0.04 0.72
N PRO A 160 -20.59 -0.74 0.66
CA PRO A 160 -20.41 -1.74 -0.40
C PRO A 160 -21.29 -2.97 -0.19
N ALA A 161 -21.51 -3.73 -1.27
CA ALA A 161 -21.90 -5.13 -1.15
C ALA A 161 -20.76 -5.92 -0.49
N ILE A 162 -21.09 -6.75 0.52
CA ILE A 162 -20.07 -7.47 1.32
C ILE A 162 -20.15 -8.96 1.05
N ILE A 163 -19.03 -9.54 0.61
CA ILE A 163 -18.84 -10.98 0.43
C ILE A 163 -17.81 -11.47 1.45
N ILE A 164 -18.20 -12.37 2.34
CA ILE A 164 -17.30 -12.96 3.34
C ILE A 164 -16.97 -14.40 2.90
N LYS A 165 -15.74 -14.61 2.42
CA LYS A 165 -15.24 -15.94 2.02
C LYS A 165 -14.72 -16.73 3.20
N GLN A 166 -14.12 -16.07 4.19
CA GLN A 166 -13.58 -16.68 5.39
C GLN A 166 -13.63 -15.68 6.55
N PHE A 167 -14.06 -16.17 7.72
CA PHE A 167 -14.07 -15.36 8.95
C PHE A 167 -13.91 -16.27 10.16
N THR A 168 -12.69 -16.39 10.69
CA THR A 168 -12.32 -17.39 11.69
C THR A 168 -11.38 -16.84 12.78
N ASN A 169 -11.23 -17.60 13.85
CA ASN A 169 -10.21 -17.36 14.88
C ASN A 169 -10.26 -15.96 15.51
N ASN A 170 -11.45 -15.51 15.93
CA ASN A 170 -11.68 -14.23 16.58
C ASN A 170 -11.36 -12.99 15.72
N ALA A 171 -11.45 -13.10 14.40
CA ALA A 171 -11.42 -11.94 13.52
C ALA A 171 -12.63 -11.02 13.80
N ILE A 172 -12.46 -9.73 13.64
CA ILE A 172 -13.49 -8.73 13.91
C ILE A 172 -13.68 -7.80 12.71
N LEU A 173 -14.94 -7.59 12.32
CA LEU A 173 -15.35 -6.60 11.32
C LEU A 173 -16.24 -5.55 11.98
N TYR A 174 -15.82 -4.30 11.96
CA TYR A 174 -16.62 -3.15 12.38
C TYR A 174 -17.13 -2.42 11.15
N LYS A 175 -18.43 -2.38 10.93
CA LYS A 175 -19.06 -1.49 9.95
C LYS A 175 -19.23 -0.11 10.58
N LYS A 176 -18.69 0.91 9.91
CA LYS A 176 -18.71 2.30 10.37
C LYS A 176 -19.63 3.16 9.51
#